data_e61207b599c86b8c57496ce025327acf
#
_entry.id   e61207b599c86b8c57496ce025327acf
#
_cell.length_a   1.000
_cell.length_b   1.000
_cell.length_c   1.000
_cell.angle_alpha   90.00
_cell.angle_beta   90.00
_cell.angle_gamma   90.00
#
_symmetry.space_group_name_H-M   'P 1'
#
loop_
_entity.id
_entity.type
_entity.pdbx_description
1 polymer ?
#
loop_
_entity_poly.entity_id
_entity_poly.type
_entity_poly.pdbx_seq_one_letter_code
_entity_poly.pdbx_strand_id
1 'polypeptide(L)'
;MNSPNQDEDDVPVKDPVKYGELVILGYNGSLPSGDRGRRKSRFALYRRTKANGVKPSTVHILNTPQGSKAVHSRGQHSISFTLSRNQTVVVEYCHDNDTDMFQIGRSTECPIDFVVTDTSGEGKEGEDPSVAPSTISRFACRVVCERSPPYTARIYAAGFDSSKNIFLGEKATKWKNPDGHMDGLTTNGVLVMHPEGFPEDSRQGLWREISVCGDVYALRETRSGPSRGKLAEGESSALRDGSLVDLCGATLLWRTGEGLLHAPTLRHLEALRQELNAARPQCPVGLSTLAFPSLPRSHSFPFLPSLEERQPWVYLTCGHVHGRHDWGQRPERQEARGGGGEGEGEGRISTVRRECPLCRSVGPYVPLWLGCEPAVYVDAGAPTYAFVPCGHVCSERTAKYWADTPLPHGTHAFRPTCPFCSAPLSSTPQGWTRLIFQGPID
;
A
#
# COMPACT_ATOMS: atom_id res chain seq x y z
N MET A 1 37.00 -50.30 26.26
CA MET A 1 36.04 -50.47 25.16
C MET A 1 35.39 -49.13 24.96
N ASN A 2 35.88 -48.43 23.97
CA ASN A 2 35.44 -47.06 23.64
C ASN A 2 34.25 -47.13 22.69
N SER A 3 33.18 -46.48 23.04
CA SER A 3 32.07 -46.19 22.12
C SER A 3 32.42 -44.93 21.28
N PRO A 4 32.24 -44.94 19.99
CA PRO A 4 32.48 -43.74 19.18
C PRO A 4 31.32 -42.77 19.34
N ASN A 5 31.66 -41.50 19.61
CA ASN A 5 30.79 -40.35 19.49
C ASN A 5 30.33 -40.25 18.01
N GLN A 6 29.02 -40.23 17.81
CA GLN A 6 28.43 -39.80 16.58
C GLN A 6 28.41 -38.24 16.62
N ASP A 7 29.26 -37.61 15.84
CA ASP A 7 29.14 -36.21 15.49
C ASP A 7 27.89 -36.10 14.59
N GLU A 8 26.80 -35.64 15.19
CA GLU A 8 25.66 -35.13 14.40
C GLU A 8 26.16 -33.87 13.71
N ASP A 9 26.40 -33.98 12.40
CA ASP A 9 26.62 -32.85 11.51
C ASP A 9 25.47 -31.86 11.63
N ASP A 10 25.72 -30.79 12.37
CA ASP A 10 24.83 -29.62 12.48
C ASP A 10 24.85 -28.90 11.12
N VAL A 11 23.99 -29.39 10.19
CA VAL A 11 23.78 -28.75 8.89
C VAL A 11 23.15 -27.38 9.17
N PRO A 12 23.84 -26.28 8.84
CA PRO A 12 23.32 -24.96 9.12
C PRO A 12 21.96 -24.83 8.43
N VAL A 13 20.91 -24.62 9.23
CA VAL A 13 19.56 -24.33 8.72
C VAL A 13 19.66 -23.05 7.89
N LYS A 14 19.71 -23.21 6.58
CA LYS A 14 19.75 -22.11 5.66
C LYS A 14 18.46 -21.32 5.84
N ASP A 15 18.57 -20.05 6.17
CA ASP A 15 17.40 -19.17 6.31
C ASP A 15 16.46 -19.33 5.11
N PRO A 16 15.14 -19.43 5.34
CA PRO A 16 14.20 -19.61 4.25
C PRO A 16 14.28 -18.45 3.27
N VAL A 17 14.33 -18.77 1.96
CA VAL A 17 14.36 -17.75 0.89
C VAL A 17 13.15 -16.84 1.01
N LYS A 18 13.39 -15.54 1.13
CA LYS A 18 12.38 -14.50 1.13
C LYS A 18 12.19 -13.98 -0.28
N TYR A 19 10.99 -14.16 -0.86
CA TYR A 19 10.63 -13.61 -2.17
C TYR A 19 10.49 -12.10 -2.13
N GLY A 20 9.88 -11.59 -1.08
CA GLY A 20 9.62 -10.18 -0.86
C GLY A 20 8.59 -9.97 0.23
N GLU A 21 8.07 -8.76 0.32
CA GLU A 21 6.98 -8.44 1.24
C GLU A 21 6.01 -7.43 0.64
N LEU A 22 4.76 -7.53 1.07
CA LEU A 22 3.70 -6.56 0.80
C LEU A 22 3.49 -5.69 2.03
N VAL A 23 3.46 -4.39 1.83
CA VAL A 23 3.24 -3.38 2.86
C VAL A 23 1.97 -2.61 2.54
N ILE A 24 1.01 -2.58 3.46
CA ILE A 24 -0.23 -1.84 3.26
C ILE A 24 0.04 -0.35 3.37
N LEU A 25 -0.28 0.42 2.32
CA LEU A 25 -0.15 1.88 2.30
C LEU A 25 -1.39 2.58 2.86
N GLY A 26 -2.56 1.97 2.75
CA GLY A 26 -3.79 2.50 3.28
C GLY A 26 -5.02 1.76 2.78
N TYR A 27 -6.15 2.03 3.44
CA TYR A 27 -7.46 1.49 3.10
C TYR A 27 -8.38 2.66 2.76
N ASN A 28 -8.85 2.76 1.51
CA ASN A 28 -9.73 3.84 1.06
C ASN A 28 -9.29 5.26 1.50
N GLY A 29 -7.98 5.49 1.62
CA GLY A 29 -7.42 6.77 2.04
C GLY A 29 -7.36 6.99 3.55
N SER A 30 -7.64 5.97 4.38
CA SER A 30 -7.44 6.02 5.82
C SER A 30 -6.60 4.84 6.33
N LEU A 31 -5.87 5.07 7.40
CA LEU A 31 -5.20 4.01 8.16
C LEU A 31 -5.89 3.86 9.51
N PRO A 32 -6.24 2.63 9.94
CA PRO A 32 -6.74 2.44 11.29
C PRO A 32 -5.67 2.86 12.27
N SER A 33 -6.01 3.75 13.19
CA SER A 33 -5.10 4.22 14.24
C SER A 33 -3.86 5.00 13.74
N GLY A 34 -3.86 5.58 12.54
CA GLY A 34 -2.73 6.31 11.97
C GLY A 34 -1.46 5.43 11.90
N ASP A 35 -0.30 6.02 12.15
CA ASP A 35 0.99 5.31 12.12
C ASP A 35 1.08 4.12 13.10
N ARG A 36 0.26 4.08 14.14
CA ARG A 36 0.31 3.02 15.17
C ARG A 36 -0.13 1.65 14.65
N GLY A 37 -1.02 1.59 13.66
CA GLY A 37 -1.54 0.35 13.07
C GLY A 37 -0.61 -0.29 12.05
N ARG A 38 0.31 0.44 11.45
CA ARG A 38 1.14 0.01 10.32
C ARG A 38 2.05 -1.17 10.59
N ARG A 39 2.55 -1.34 11.80
CA ARG A 39 3.48 -2.42 12.13
C ARG A 39 2.92 -3.83 11.96
N LYS A 40 1.60 -3.96 11.95
CA LYS A 40 0.90 -5.24 11.73
C LYS A 40 0.51 -5.48 10.27
N SER A 41 0.84 -4.55 9.38
CA SER A 41 0.37 -4.53 8.00
C SER A 41 1.47 -4.90 7.00
N ARG A 42 2.39 -5.78 7.39
CA ARG A 42 3.43 -6.32 6.54
C ARG A 42 3.23 -7.81 6.36
N PHE A 43 3.26 -8.27 5.13
CA PHE A 43 3.11 -9.67 4.75
C PHE A 43 4.37 -10.12 4.03
N ALA A 44 5.24 -10.84 4.72
CA ALA A 44 6.45 -11.40 4.12
C ALA A 44 6.15 -12.74 3.45
N LEU A 45 6.57 -12.88 2.20
CA LEU A 45 6.42 -14.09 1.40
C LEU A 45 7.73 -14.87 1.43
N TYR A 46 7.68 -16.03 2.04
CA TYR A 46 8.81 -16.95 2.12
C TYR A 46 8.56 -18.21 1.30
N ARG A 47 9.64 -18.78 0.76
CA ARG A 47 9.59 -20.07 0.08
C ARG A 47 8.97 -21.12 1.00
N ARG A 48 7.92 -21.78 0.50
CA ARG A 48 7.23 -22.82 1.26
C ARG A 48 8.06 -24.10 1.33
N THR A 49 7.88 -24.89 2.36
CA THR A 49 8.50 -26.23 2.46
C THR A 49 8.09 -27.12 1.31
N LYS A 50 6.81 -27.09 0.93
CA LYS A 50 6.26 -27.77 -0.26
C LYS A 50 5.66 -26.75 -1.18
N ALA A 51 5.94 -26.88 -2.48
CA ALA A 51 5.30 -26.08 -3.51
C ALA A 51 3.77 -26.25 -3.46
N ASN A 52 3.05 -25.17 -3.66
CA ASN A 52 1.59 -25.16 -3.75
C ASN A 52 1.08 -24.41 -4.98
N GLY A 53 1.96 -24.11 -5.91
CA GLY A 53 1.60 -23.50 -7.18
C GLY A 53 0.75 -24.39 -8.04
N VAL A 54 0.03 -23.76 -8.95
CA VAL A 54 -0.83 -24.45 -9.93
C VAL A 54 -0.68 -23.82 -11.31
N LYS A 55 -0.79 -24.63 -12.35
CA LYS A 55 -0.73 -24.22 -13.75
C LYS A 55 -1.88 -24.81 -14.58
N PRO A 56 -2.33 -24.11 -15.62
CA PRO A 56 -3.42 -24.60 -16.49
C PRO A 56 -3.09 -25.97 -17.07
N SER A 57 -4.10 -26.84 -17.17
CA SER A 57 -3.92 -28.19 -17.74
C SER A 57 -4.98 -28.51 -18.79
N THR A 58 -6.26 -28.65 -18.41
CA THR A 58 -7.31 -29.13 -19.29
C THR A 58 -8.44 -28.12 -19.40
N VAL A 59 -8.98 -27.94 -20.61
CA VAL A 59 -10.11 -27.04 -20.87
C VAL A 59 -11.36 -27.88 -21.17
N HIS A 60 -12.44 -27.61 -20.45
CA HIS A 60 -13.74 -28.23 -20.64
C HIS A 60 -14.75 -27.19 -21.12
N ILE A 61 -15.49 -27.50 -22.17
CA ILE A 61 -16.61 -26.70 -22.64
C ILE A 61 -17.88 -27.45 -22.25
N LEU A 62 -18.65 -26.86 -21.35
CA LEU A 62 -19.83 -27.50 -20.73
C LEU A 62 -21.09 -26.79 -21.21
N ASN A 63 -22.00 -27.54 -21.77
CA ASN A 63 -23.28 -27.02 -22.28
C ASN A 63 -24.45 -27.32 -21.32
N THR A 64 -24.17 -27.84 -20.12
CA THR A 64 -25.18 -28.14 -19.10
C THR A 64 -24.68 -27.78 -17.71
N PRO A 65 -25.53 -27.24 -16.80
CA PRO A 65 -25.12 -26.90 -15.42
C PRO A 65 -24.60 -28.10 -14.60
N GLN A 66 -25.13 -29.31 -14.90
CA GLN A 66 -24.72 -30.54 -14.19
C GLN A 66 -23.28 -30.94 -14.52
N GLY A 67 -22.84 -30.73 -15.76
CA GLY A 67 -21.45 -30.98 -16.15
C GLY A 67 -20.44 -30.13 -15.36
N SER A 68 -20.80 -28.89 -15.08
CA SER A 68 -19.95 -27.99 -14.26
C SER A 68 -19.73 -28.55 -12.85
N LYS A 69 -20.77 -29.02 -12.18
CA LYS A 69 -20.65 -29.64 -10.85
C LYS A 69 -19.76 -30.88 -10.84
N ALA A 70 -19.83 -31.72 -11.88
CA ALA A 70 -19.02 -32.93 -11.99
C ALA A 70 -17.51 -32.62 -12.15
N VAL A 71 -17.16 -31.53 -12.82
CA VAL A 71 -15.77 -31.09 -12.93
C VAL A 71 -15.26 -30.52 -11.58
N HIS A 72 -16.05 -29.68 -10.92
CA HIS A 72 -15.67 -29.11 -9.61
C HIS A 72 -15.52 -30.14 -8.49
N SER A 73 -16.23 -31.27 -8.57
CA SER A 73 -16.16 -32.33 -7.55
C SER A 73 -14.83 -33.08 -7.50
N ARG A 74 -13.96 -32.89 -8.48
CA ARG A 74 -12.66 -33.58 -8.55
C ARG A 74 -11.61 -33.07 -7.58
N GLY A 75 -11.89 -31.98 -6.82
CA GLY A 75 -10.97 -31.40 -5.83
C GLY A 75 -9.72 -30.74 -6.40
N GLN A 76 -9.68 -30.50 -7.71
CA GLN A 76 -8.63 -29.77 -8.40
C GLN A 76 -8.95 -28.29 -8.46
N HIS A 77 -7.92 -27.45 -8.59
CA HIS A 77 -8.11 -26.03 -8.86
C HIS A 77 -8.68 -25.81 -10.25
N SER A 78 -9.59 -24.87 -10.40
CA SER A 78 -10.21 -24.55 -11.69
C SER A 78 -10.64 -23.09 -11.78
N ILE A 79 -10.72 -22.57 -13.01
CA ILE A 79 -11.33 -21.27 -13.29
C ILE A 79 -12.53 -21.50 -14.19
N SER A 80 -13.69 -21.00 -13.77
CA SER A 80 -14.97 -21.17 -14.48
C SER A 80 -15.41 -19.87 -15.11
N PHE A 81 -15.56 -19.87 -16.42
CA PHE A 81 -16.03 -18.74 -17.23
C PHE A 81 -17.45 -19.01 -17.72
N THR A 82 -18.46 -18.46 -17.05
CA THR A 82 -19.85 -18.62 -17.46
C THR A 82 -20.18 -17.66 -18.60
N LEU A 83 -20.36 -18.19 -19.81
CA LEU A 83 -20.66 -17.39 -21.01
C LEU A 83 -22.14 -17.09 -21.13
N SER A 84 -22.98 -18.06 -20.76
CA SER A 84 -24.43 -17.94 -20.76
C SER A 84 -25.03 -18.91 -19.73
N ARG A 85 -26.36 -18.90 -19.59
CA ARG A 85 -27.06 -19.83 -18.69
C ARG A 85 -26.74 -21.30 -18.97
N ASN A 86 -26.43 -21.65 -20.22
CA ASN A 86 -26.22 -23.02 -20.65
C ASN A 86 -24.76 -23.33 -21.04
N GLN A 87 -23.86 -22.34 -21.04
CA GLN A 87 -22.50 -22.55 -21.49
C GLN A 87 -21.49 -22.01 -20.50
N THR A 88 -20.60 -22.89 -20.05
CA THR A 88 -19.48 -22.56 -19.16
C THR A 88 -18.19 -23.19 -19.70
N VAL A 89 -17.11 -22.43 -19.74
CA VAL A 89 -15.78 -22.96 -19.98
C VAL A 89 -15.09 -23.10 -18.63
N VAL A 90 -14.57 -24.29 -18.35
CA VAL A 90 -13.80 -24.59 -17.13
C VAL A 90 -12.38 -24.94 -17.51
N VAL A 91 -11.44 -24.20 -16.97
CA VAL A 91 -10.00 -24.48 -17.11
C VAL A 91 -9.54 -25.15 -15.83
N GLU A 92 -9.17 -26.42 -15.90
CA GLU A 92 -8.57 -27.14 -14.77
C GLU A 92 -7.09 -26.77 -14.62
N TYR A 93 -6.61 -26.78 -13.39
CA TYR A 93 -5.23 -26.50 -13.04
C TYR A 93 -4.63 -27.72 -12.34
N CYS A 94 -3.44 -28.14 -12.76
CA CYS A 94 -2.66 -29.17 -12.10
C CYS A 94 -1.61 -28.54 -11.18
N HIS A 95 -1.10 -29.35 -10.25
CA HIS A 95 -0.03 -28.93 -9.35
C HIS A 95 1.23 -28.53 -10.11
N ASP A 96 1.86 -27.46 -9.66
CA ASP A 96 3.13 -26.95 -10.17
C ASP A 96 4.19 -26.94 -9.07
N ASN A 97 5.22 -27.79 -9.24
CA ASN A 97 6.31 -27.94 -8.25
C ASN A 97 7.32 -26.77 -8.30
N ASP A 98 7.25 -25.96 -9.34
CA ASP A 98 8.24 -24.91 -9.60
C ASP A 98 7.81 -23.55 -9.03
N THR A 99 6.60 -23.48 -8.46
CA THR A 99 6.04 -22.23 -7.96
C THR A 99 5.41 -22.36 -6.57
N ASP A 100 5.41 -21.25 -5.84
CA ASP A 100 4.65 -21.04 -4.60
C ASP A 100 3.56 -19.99 -4.84
N MET A 101 2.33 -20.29 -4.41
CA MET A 101 1.19 -19.40 -4.53
C MET A 101 0.80 -18.83 -3.17
N PHE A 102 0.52 -17.51 -3.14
CA PHE A 102 0.03 -16.78 -1.98
C PHE A 102 -1.24 -16.04 -2.37
N GLN A 103 -2.29 -16.18 -1.58
CA GLN A 103 -3.60 -15.58 -1.87
C GLN A 103 -3.93 -14.46 -0.89
N ILE A 104 -4.48 -13.39 -1.40
CA ILE A 104 -4.79 -12.15 -0.69
C ILE A 104 -6.26 -11.81 -0.91
N GLY A 105 -6.93 -11.44 0.16
CA GLY A 105 -8.33 -11.03 0.10
C GLY A 105 -8.87 -10.65 1.48
N ARG A 106 -10.15 -10.29 1.55
CA ARG A 106 -10.78 -9.98 2.83
C ARG A 106 -11.38 -11.19 3.55
N SER A 107 -11.40 -12.36 2.92
CA SER A 107 -11.89 -13.59 3.55
C SER A 107 -10.90 -14.08 4.60
N THR A 108 -11.43 -14.64 5.68
CA THR A 108 -10.67 -15.36 6.70
C THR A 108 -10.62 -16.88 6.45
N GLU A 109 -11.12 -17.33 5.30
CA GLU A 109 -11.10 -18.74 4.92
C GLU A 109 -9.69 -19.25 4.61
N CYS A 110 -9.47 -20.53 4.82
CA CYS A 110 -8.17 -21.20 4.73
C CYS A 110 -7.34 -20.95 3.45
N PRO A 111 -7.92 -20.76 2.25
CA PRO A 111 -7.13 -20.44 1.05
C PRO A 111 -6.45 -19.08 1.09
N ILE A 112 -6.87 -18.15 1.95
CA ILE A 112 -6.27 -16.82 2.07
C ILE A 112 -5.08 -16.86 3.02
N ASP A 113 -3.92 -16.49 2.50
CA ASP A 113 -2.69 -16.36 3.28
C ASP A 113 -2.62 -15.02 4.02
N PHE A 114 -3.07 -13.94 3.35
CA PHE A 114 -3.02 -12.59 3.88
C PHE A 114 -4.40 -11.93 3.82
N VAL A 115 -4.95 -11.68 5.01
CA VAL A 115 -6.25 -11.03 5.15
C VAL A 115 -6.06 -9.52 5.12
N VAL A 116 -6.72 -8.87 4.17
CA VAL A 116 -6.77 -7.41 4.04
C VAL A 116 -8.22 -6.98 4.26
N THR A 117 -8.46 -6.27 5.36
CA THR A 117 -9.79 -5.79 5.73
C THR A 117 -9.92 -4.30 5.47
N ASP A 118 -11.09 -3.86 5.02
CA ASP A 118 -11.43 -2.44 5.02
C ASP A 118 -11.48 -1.95 6.46
N THR A 119 -10.98 -0.74 6.65
CA THR A 119 -11.31 0.02 7.85
C THR A 119 -12.54 0.85 7.56
N SER A 120 -13.52 0.76 8.44
CA SER A 120 -14.64 1.69 8.43
C SER A 120 -14.06 3.11 8.47
N GLY A 121 -14.34 3.93 7.48
CA GLY A 121 -14.10 5.36 7.60
C GLY A 121 -14.76 5.83 8.88
N GLU A 122 -14.16 6.80 9.59
CA GLU A 122 -14.77 7.43 10.74
C GLU A 122 -16.20 7.84 10.33
N GLY A 123 -17.20 7.13 10.91
CA GLY A 123 -18.59 7.41 10.65
C GLY A 123 -18.88 8.85 11.03
N LYS A 124 -19.62 9.56 10.20
CA LYS A 124 -20.23 10.84 10.57
C LYS A 124 -20.94 10.63 11.92
N GLU A 125 -20.68 11.48 12.91
CA GLU A 125 -21.40 11.46 14.18
C GLU A 125 -22.91 11.45 13.91
N GLY A 126 -23.58 10.35 14.23
CA GLY A 126 -25.05 10.22 14.16
C GLY A 126 -25.59 9.20 13.16
N GLU A 127 -24.78 8.58 12.29
CA GLU A 127 -25.21 7.43 11.51
C GLU A 127 -24.77 6.14 12.24
N ASP A 128 -25.74 5.24 12.44
CA ASP A 128 -25.49 3.86 12.82
C ASP A 128 -24.33 3.32 11.93
N PRO A 129 -23.30 2.67 12.47
CA PRO A 129 -22.25 2.11 11.67
C PRO A 129 -22.80 0.90 10.88
N SER A 130 -23.76 1.14 10.02
CA SER A 130 -24.23 0.22 9.02
C SER A 130 -23.04 -0.02 8.13
N VAL A 131 -22.42 -1.17 8.31
CA VAL A 131 -21.24 -1.69 7.66
C VAL A 131 -21.32 -1.40 6.17
N ALA A 132 -20.67 -0.32 5.72
CA ALA A 132 -20.52 -0.07 4.29
C ALA A 132 -19.88 -1.33 3.70
N PRO A 133 -20.50 -1.96 2.67
CA PRO A 133 -19.99 -3.21 2.14
C PRO A 133 -18.57 -3.00 1.63
N SER A 134 -17.64 -3.84 2.11
CA SER A 134 -16.25 -3.80 1.68
C SER A 134 -16.15 -3.92 0.16
N THR A 135 -15.36 -3.04 -0.47
CA THR A 135 -15.05 -3.09 -1.90
C THR A 135 -13.93 -4.08 -2.23
N ILE A 136 -13.17 -4.54 -1.23
CA ILE A 136 -12.16 -5.59 -1.42
C ILE A 136 -12.85 -6.93 -1.64
N SER A 137 -12.46 -7.65 -2.67
CA SER A 137 -12.98 -8.99 -2.95
C SER A 137 -12.57 -9.98 -1.87
N ARG A 138 -13.43 -10.99 -1.57
CA ARG A 138 -13.12 -12.06 -0.61
C ARG A 138 -11.82 -12.79 -0.97
N PHE A 139 -11.62 -13.07 -2.26
CA PHE A 139 -10.44 -13.66 -2.87
C PHE A 139 -9.96 -12.68 -3.95
N ALA A 140 -9.19 -11.66 -3.56
CA ALA A 140 -8.94 -10.51 -4.42
C ALA A 140 -7.88 -10.78 -5.49
N CYS A 141 -6.76 -11.35 -5.10
CA CYS A 141 -5.66 -11.66 -6.02
C CYS A 141 -4.82 -12.81 -5.48
N ARG A 142 -3.92 -13.31 -6.34
CA ARG A 142 -2.89 -14.25 -5.96
C ARG A 142 -1.53 -13.80 -6.50
N VAL A 143 -0.49 -14.01 -5.71
CA VAL A 143 0.91 -13.82 -6.10
C VAL A 143 1.54 -15.19 -6.24
N VAL A 144 2.12 -15.46 -7.40
CA VAL A 144 2.81 -16.72 -7.72
C VAL A 144 4.29 -16.41 -7.84
N CYS A 145 5.12 -17.08 -7.03
CA CYS A 145 6.56 -16.89 -6.97
C CYS A 145 7.29 -18.11 -7.52
N GLU A 146 8.20 -17.90 -8.44
CA GLU A 146 9.09 -18.94 -8.95
C GLU A 146 10.05 -19.41 -7.82
N ARG A 147 10.22 -20.73 -7.66
CA ARG A 147 11.06 -21.31 -6.61
C ARG A 147 12.55 -21.32 -6.96
N SER A 148 12.89 -21.02 -8.21
CA SER A 148 14.24 -20.91 -8.72
C SER A 148 14.64 -19.45 -8.96
N PRO A 149 15.94 -19.09 -8.82
CA PRO A 149 16.40 -17.75 -9.18
C PRO A 149 16.02 -17.39 -10.62
N PRO A 150 15.60 -16.14 -10.90
CA PRO A 150 15.65 -14.95 -10.04
C PRO A 150 14.46 -14.80 -9.07
N TYR A 151 13.68 -15.86 -8.79
CA TYR A 151 12.55 -15.84 -7.86
C TYR A 151 11.44 -14.84 -8.27
N THR A 152 11.11 -14.81 -9.55
CA THR A 152 10.12 -13.87 -10.10
C THR A 152 8.77 -14.06 -9.44
N ALA A 153 8.21 -12.98 -8.90
CA ALA A 153 6.85 -12.93 -8.36
C ALA A 153 5.91 -12.31 -9.39
N ARG A 154 4.77 -12.96 -9.69
CA ARG A 154 3.75 -12.46 -10.64
C ARG A 154 2.41 -12.34 -9.94
N ILE A 155 1.69 -11.26 -10.24
CA ILE A 155 0.35 -11.05 -9.71
C ILE A 155 -0.73 -11.44 -10.73
N TYR A 156 -1.80 -12.03 -10.23
CA TYR A 156 -2.98 -12.45 -10.98
C TYR A 156 -4.24 -11.97 -10.27
N ALA A 157 -5.22 -11.48 -11.01
CA ALA A 157 -6.50 -11.13 -10.42
C ALA A 157 -7.25 -12.39 -9.96
N ALA A 158 -8.05 -12.24 -8.92
CA ALA A 158 -8.77 -13.28 -8.20
C ALA A 158 -7.87 -14.33 -7.52
N GLY A 159 -8.38 -14.89 -6.45
CA GLY A 159 -7.85 -16.07 -5.76
C GLY A 159 -8.86 -17.21 -5.81
N PHE A 160 -8.39 -18.45 -5.62
CA PHE A 160 -9.22 -19.63 -5.51
C PHE A 160 -9.95 -19.65 -4.17
N ASP A 161 -11.22 -19.96 -4.17
CA ASP A 161 -12.03 -20.10 -2.97
C ASP A 161 -11.80 -21.46 -2.25
N SER A 162 -12.55 -21.73 -1.21
CA SER A 162 -12.47 -22.98 -0.44
C SER A 162 -12.80 -24.23 -1.26
N SER A 163 -13.53 -24.09 -2.36
CA SER A 163 -13.79 -25.16 -3.32
C SER A 163 -12.72 -25.26 -4.41
N LYS A 164 -11.63 -24.52 -4.27
CA LYS A 164 -10.51 -24.40 -5.23
C LYS A 164 -10.95 -23.86 -6.60
N ASN A 165 -11.97 -23.03 -6.64
CA ASN A 165 -12.47 -22.45 -7.87
C ASN A 165 -12.36 -20.93 -7.88
N ILE A 166 -12.08 -20.36 -9.07
CA ILE A 166 -12.30 -18.95 -9.39
C ILE A 166 -13.51 -18.90 -10.33
N PHE A 167 -14.53 -18.17 -9.93
CA PHE A 167 -15.78 -18.11 -10.67
C PHE A 167 -16.01 -16.74 -11.31
N LEU A 168 -15.99 -16.68 -12.64
CA LEU A 168 -16.40 -15.51 -13.42
C LEU A 168 -17.82 -15.73 -13.94
N GLY A 169 -18.79 -15.15 -13.22
CA GLY A 169 -20.21 -15.23 -13.57
C GLY A 169 -20.54 -14.57 -14.91
N GLU A 170 -21.79 -14.71 -15.36
CA GLU A 170 -22.25 -14.21 -16.67
C GLU A 170 -21.96 -12.73 -16.89
N LYS A 171 -22.10 -11.89 -15.84
CA LYS A 171 -21.89 -10.45 -15.90
C LYS A 171 -20.41 -9.99 -15.86
N ALA A 172 -19.48 -10.89 -15.49
CA ALA A 172 -18.06 -10.53 -15.44
C ALA A 172 -17.51 -10.32 -16.86
N THR A 173 -16.64 -9.33 -17.02
CA THR A 173 -15.94 -9.08 -18.28
C THR A 173 -15.00 -10.25 -18.59
N LYS A 174 -15.19 -10.93 -19.70
CA LYS A 174 -14.37 -12.07 -20.12
C LYS A 174 -14.35 -12.19 -21.63
N TRP A 175 -13.34 -12.85 -22.15
CA TRP A 175 -13.13 -13.02 -23.59
C TRP A 175 -12.33 -14.28 -23.88
N LYS A 176 -12.30 -14.65 -25.14
CA LYS A 176 -11.42 -15.67 -25.67
C LYS A 176 -10.27 -15.00 -26.42
N ASN A 177 -9.05 -15.33 -26.04
CA ASN A 177 -7.84 -14.83 -26.69
C ASN A 177 -7.64 -15.49 -28.07
N PRO A 178 -6.80 -14.93 -28.97
CA PRO A 178 -6.54 -15.51 -30.30
C PRO A 178 -5.99 -16.94 -30.23
N ASP A 179 -5.26 -17.30 -29.18
CA ASP A 179 -4.73 -18.65 -28.91
C ASP A 179 -5.79 -19.64 -28.43
N GLY A 180 -7.03 -19.18 -28.25
CA GLY A 180 -8.14 -20.01 -27.81
C GLY A 180 -8.35 -20.08 -26.30
N HIS A 181 -7.45 -19.50 -25.48
CA HIS A 181 -7.57 -19.46 -24.04
C HIS A 181 -8.58 -18.40 -23.58
N MET A 182 -9.33 -18.75 -22.52
CA MET A 182 -10.26 -17.82 -21.86
C MET A 182 -9.50 -16.94 -20.86
N ASP A 183 -9.86 -15.66 -20.80
CA ASP A 183 -9.44 -14.75 -19.76
C ASP A 183 -10.57 -13.81 -19.34
N GLY A 184 -10.35 -13.02 -18.28
CA GLY A 184 -11.35 -12.11 -17.77
C GLY A 184 -10.85 -11.17 -16.68
N LEU A 185 -11.69 -10.19 -16.36
CA LEU A 185 -11.44 -9.21 -15.30
C LEU A 185 -12.41 -9.43 -14.13
N THR A 186 -11.94 -9.21 -12.93
CA THR A 186 -12.79 -9.18 -11.74
C THR A 186 -13.66 -7.93 -11.74
N THR A 187 -14.81 -7.97 -11.05
CA THR A 187 -15.74 -6.84 -11.00
C THR A 187 -15.07 -5.57 -10.47
N ASN A 188 -14.32 -5.70 -9.36
CA ASN A 188 -13.68 -4.53 -8.72
C ASN A 188 -12.31 -4.20 -9.32
N GLY A 189 -11.77 -5.08 -10.16
CA GLY A 189 -10.44 -4.94 -10.76
C GLY A 189 -9.30 -5.10 -9.76
N VAL A 190 -8.18 -5.58 -10.24
CA VAL A 190 -6.89 -5.55 -9.55
C VAL A 190 -5.97 -4.67 -10.36
N LEU A 191 -5.52 -3.56 -9.77
CA LEU A 191 -4.66 -2.63 -10.46
C LEU A 191 -3.22 -2.81 -10.01
N VAL A 192 -2.30 -2.58 -10.92
CA VAL A 192 -0.87 -2.59 -10.66
C VAL A 192 -0.21 -1.37 -11.28
N MET A 193 0.80 -0.83 -10.61
CA MET A 193 1.70 0.17 -11.16
C MET A 193 3.15 -0.27 -10.87
N HIS A 194 3.95 -0.39 -11.90
CA HIS A 194 5.36 -0.67 -11.77
C HIS A 194 6.16 0.63 -11.88
N PRO A 195 6.92 1.03 -10.85
CA PRO A 195 7.80 2.19 -10.95
C PRO A 195 8.96 1.90 -11.89
N GLU A 196 9.50 2.93 -12.48
CA GLU A 196 10.75 2.87 -13.23
C GLU A 196 11.90 3.26 -12.30
N GLY A 197 12.89 2.35 -12.13
CA GLY A 197 14.11 2.63 -11.39
C GLY A 197 13.96 2.89 -9.88
N PHE A 198 13.02 2.24 -9.22
CA PHE A 198 12.94 2.29 -7.76
C PHE A 198 14.02 1.40 -7.12
N PRO A 199 14.90 1.89 -6.22
CA PRO A 199 14.97 3.24 -5.62
C PRO A 199 15.88 4.25 -6.36
N GLU A 200 16.58 3.89 -7.41
CA GLU A 200 17.66 4.73 -7.96
C GLU A 200 17.15 5.98 -8.68
N ASP A 201 16.39 5.83 -9.71
CA ASP A 201 15.87 6.94 -10.54
C ASP A 201 14.35 6.90 -10.57
N SER A 202 13.76 6.87 -9.38
CA SER A 202 12.36 6.58 -9.13
C SER A 202 11.43 7.47 -9.94
N ARG A 203 10.81 6.90 -10.96
CA ARG A 203 9.70 7.49 -11.71
C ARG A 203 8.45 6.67 -11.47
N GLN A 204 7.33 7.33 -11.45
CA GLN A 204 6.04 6.66 -11.40
C GLN A 204 5.78 5.94 -12.73
N GLY A 205 5.22 4.76 -12.66
CA GLY A 205 4.70 4.04 -13.81
C GLY A 205 3.25 4.43 -14.11
N LEU A 206 2.68 3.75 -15.09
CA LEU A 206 1.25 3.87 -15.39
C LEU A 206 0.47 2.79 -14.64
N TRP A 207 -0.69 3.16 -14.13
CA TRP A 207 -1.63 2.19 -13.59
C TRP A 207 -2.18 1.30 -14.69
N ARG A 208 -2.18 0.00 -14.44
CA ARG A 208 -2.68 -1.06 -15.31
C ARG A 208 -3.67 -1.93 -14.58
N GLU A 209 -4.51 -2.63 -15.30
CA GLU A 209 -5.41 -3.64 -14.75
C GLU A 209 -4.92 -5.04 -15.12
N ILE A 210 -4.90 -5.93 -14.12
CA ILE A 210 -4.44 -7.31 -14.27
C ILE A 210 -5.66 -8.22 -14.48
N SER A 211 -5.55 -9.12 -15.46
CA SER A 211 -6.55 -10.14 -15.70
C SER A 211 -6.40 -11.36 -14.76
N VAL A 212 -7.37 -12.25 -14.81
CA VAL A 212 -7.34 -13.49 -14.02
C VAL A 212 -6.23 -14.42 -14.49
N CYS A 213 -5.87 -14.40 -15.76
CA CYS A 213 -4.75 -15.17 -16.30
C CYS A 213 -3.41 -14.44 -16.28
N GLY A 214 -3.38 -13.16 -15.84
CA GLY A 214 -2.16 -12.41 -15.61
C GLY A 214 -1.72 -11.50 -16.75
N ASP A 215 -2.56 -11.32 -17.76
CA ASP A 215 -2.33 -10.32 -18.81
C ASP A 215 -2.57 -8.91 -18.28
N VAL A 216 -1.92 -7.92 -18.89
CA VAL A 216 -1.89 -6.53 -18.46
C VAL A 216 -2.68 -5.65 -19.42
N TYR A 217 -3.61 -4.87 -18.91
CA TYR A 217 -4.50 -4.02 -19.70
C TYR A 217 -4.45 -2.56 -19.23
N ALA A 218 -4.73 -1.63 -20.14
CA ALA A 218 -5.06 -0.27 -19.78
C ALA A 218 -6.31 -0.26 -18.88
N LEU A 219 -6.44 0.75 -18.02
CA LEU A 219 -7.58 0.86 -17.13
C LEU A 219 -8.90 0.95 -17.90
N ARG A 220 -9.95 0.32 -17.36
CA ARG A 220 -11.34 0.57 -17.78
C ARG A 220 -11.76 2.00 -17.40
N GLU A 221 -12.77 2.55 -18.05
CA GLU A 221 -13.34 3.85 -17.65
C GLU A 221 -13.80 3.86 -16.19
N THR A 222 -14.37 2.76 -15.76
CA THR A 222 -14.73 2.50 -14.37
C THR A 222 -14.27 1.10 -13.98
N ARG A 223 -13.95 0.86 -12.71
CA ARG A 223 -13.51 -0.47 -12.25
C ARG A 223 -14.50 -1.59 -12.55
N SER A 224 -15.78 -1.29 -12.59
CA SER A 224 -16.87 -2.24 -12.90
C SER A 224 -17.36 -2.15 -14.35
N GLY A 225 -16.68 -1.40 -15.20
CA GLY A 225 -17.05 -1.24 -16.61
C GLY A 225 -17.11 -2.59 -17.35
N PRO A 226 -18.04 -2.75 -18.29
CA PRO A 226 -18.24 -4.03 -19.00
C PRO A 226 -17.15 -4.31 -20.04
N SER A 227 -16.41 -3.30 -20.48
CA SER A 227 -15.42 -3.41 -21.55
C SER A 227 -14.02 -3.39 -20.97
N ARG A 228 -13.17 -4.34 -21.37
CA ARG A 228 -11.74 -4.31 -21.02
C ARG A 228 -11.02 -3.15 -21.69
N GLY A 229 -9.95 -2.67 -21.07
CA GLY A 229 -9.00 -1.76 -21.68
C GLY A 229 -8.20 -2.42 -22.82
N LYS A 230 -7.37 -1.63 -23.49
CA LYS A 230 -6.45 -2.13 -24.52
C LYS A 230 -5.36 -2.98 -23.85
N LEU A 231 -4.99 -4.09 -24.46
CA LEU A 231 -3.84 -4.90 -24.03
C LEU A 231 -2.55 -4.04 -24.05
N ALA A 232 -1.80 -4.07 -22.95
CA ALA A 232 -0.51 -3.40 -22.83
C ALA A 232 0.59 -4.36 -23.33
N GLU A 233 0.83 -4.33 -24.63
CA GLU A 233 1.82 -5.19 -25.27
C GLU A 233 3.22 -4.93 -24.69
N GLY A 234 3.95 -6.01 -24.35
CA GLY A 234 5.29 -5.93 -23.78
C GLY A 234 5.34 -5.65 -22.27
N GLU A 235 4.20 -5.35 -21.61
CA GLU A 235 4.13 -5.29 -20.16
C GLU A 235 3.78 -6.66 -19.57
N SER A 236 4.19 -6.92 -18.32
CA SER A 236 3.91 -8.18 -17.63
C SER A 236 3.45 -7.94 -16.19
N SER A 237 2.77 -8.93 -15.62
CA SER A 237 2.34 -8.93 -14.21
C SER A 237 3.47 -9.23 -13.22
N ALA A 238 4.73 -9.30 -13.66
CA ALA A 238 5.87 -9.50 -12.78
C ALA A 238 6.08 -8.29 -11.87
N LEU A 239 6.05 -8.53 -10.57
CA LEU A 239 6.26 -7.51 -9.56
C LEU A 239 7.73 -7.12 -9.47
N ARG A 240 8.00 -5.83 -9.53
CA ARG A 240 9.33 -5.22 -9.37
C ARG A 240 9.40 -4.54 -8.00
N ASP A 241 10.61 -4.26 -7.51
CA ASP A 241 10.73 -3.50 -6.25
C ASP A 241 10.02 -2.14 -6.39
N GLY A 242 9.19 -1.81 -5.43
CA GLY A 242 8.34 -0.61 -5.45
C GLY A 242 7.02 -0.75 -6.22
N SER A 243 6.69 -1.91 -6.80
CA SER A 243 5.39 -2.10 -7.45
C SER A 243 4.24 -1.87 -6.48
N LEU A 244 3.22 -1.15 -6.94
CA LEU A 244 1.99 -0.92 -6.20
C LEU A 244 0.88 -1.83 -6.71
N VAL A 245 0.12 -2.41 -5.81
CA VAL A 245 -1.05 -3.24 -6.09
C VAL A 245 -2.25 -2.66 -5.39
N ASP A 246 -3.34 -2.41 -6.12
CA ASP A 246 -4.58 -1.92 -5.55
C ASP A 246 -5.72 -2.92 -5.73
N LEU A 247 -6.41 -3.21 -4.63
CA LEU A 247 -7.47 -4.20 -4.52
C LEU A 247 -8.88 -3.57 -4.42
N CYS A 248 -9.03 -2.32 -4.88
CA CYS A 248 -10.28 -1.54 -4.78
C CYS A 248 -10.72 -1.24 -3.34
N GLY A 249 -9.79 -0.89 -2.50
CA GLY A 249 -10.07 -0.57 -1.09
C GLY A 249 -8.82 -0.63 -0.24
N ALA A 250 -7.79 -1.29 -0.73
CA ALA A 250 -6.47 -1.29 -0.12
C ALA A 250 -5.39 -1.24 -1.18
N THR A 251 -4.40 -0.40 -0.96
CA THR A 251 -3.20 -0.31 -1.80
C THR A 251 -2.01 -0.91 -1.06
N LEU A 252 -1.30 -1.81 -1.72
CA LEU A 252 -0.15 -2.55 -1.22
C LEU A 252 1.11 -2.13 -1.98
N LEU A 253 2.21 -1.97 -1.27
CA LEU A 253 3.54 -1.78 -1.84
C LEU A 253 4.29 -3.10 -1.80
N TRP A 254 4.75 -3.58 -2.95
CA TRP A 254 5.64 -4.73 -3.04
C TRP A 254 7.10 -4.29 -2.89
N ARG A 255 7.83 -4.97 -2.02
CA ARG A 255 9.27 -4.82 -1.88
C ARG A 255 9.93 -6.17 -2.07
N THR A 256 10.91 -6.25 -2.96
CA THR A 256 11.72 -7.46 -3.12
C THR A 256 12.67 -7.65 -1.93
N GLY A 257 13.12 -8.89 -1.73
CA GLY A 257 14.14 -9.17 -0.70
C GLY A 257 15.40 -8.34 -0.89
N GLU A 258 15.85 -8.19 -2.14
CA GLU A 258 17.01 -7.36 -2.50
C GLU A 258 16.74 -5.87 -2.29
N GLY A 259 15.59 -5.35 -2.74
CA GLY A 259 15.23 -3.94 -2.58
C GLY A 259 15.17 -3.52 -1.11
N LEU A 260 14.75 -4.42 -0.22
CA LEU A 260 14.75 -4.15 1.22
C LEU A 260 16.14 -4.00 1.84
N LEU A 261 17.18 -4.56 1.23
CA LEU A 261 18.56 -4.37 1.69
C LEU A 261 19.06 -2.93 1.46
N HIS A 262 18.50 -2.24 0.48
CA HIS A 262 18.84 -0.85 0.16
C HIS A 262 17.91 0.17 0.85
N ALA A 263 16.82 -0.28 1.45
CA ALA A 263 15.93 0.59 2.24
C ALA A 263 16.52 0.87 3.62
N PRO A 264 16.24 2.05 4.23
CA PRO A 264 16.65 2.31 5.59
C PRO A 264 15.99 1.29 6.54
N THR A 265 16.71 0.86 7.57
CA THR A 265 16.15 0.06 8.65
C THR A 265 15.52 0.97 9.72
N LEU A 266 14.68 0.41 10.59
CA LEU A 266 14.19 1.16 11.76
C LEU A 266 15.34 1.68 12.65
N ARG A 267 16.44 0.92 12.74
CA ARG A 267 17.63 1.36 13.48
C ARG A 267 18.27 2.57 12.80
N HIS A 268 18.34 2.57 11.46
CA HIS A 268 18.86 3.71 10.70
C HIS A 268 17.97 4.95 10.87
N LEU A 269 16.65 4.80 10.76
CA LEU A 269 15.70 5.90 11.00
C LEU A 269 15.80 6.47 12.42
N GLU A 270 16.01 5.60 13.42
CA GLU A 270 16.24 6.05 14.80
C GLU A 270 17.58 6.76 14.95
N ALA A 271 18.63 6.33 14.24
CA ALA A 271 19.92 7.07 14.21
C ALA A 271 19.76 8.45 13.58
N LEU A 272 19.06 8.56 12.43
CA LEU A 272 18.74 9.84 11.81
C LEU A 272 17.97 10.78 12.75
N ARG A 273 17.01 10.24 13.50
CA ARG A 273 16.28 10.99 14.53
C ARG A 273 17.22 11.53 15.62
N GLN A 274 18.15 10.68 16.07
CA GLN A 274 19.14 11.07 17.09
C GLN A 274 20.08 12.16 16.55
N GLU A 275 20.51 12.07 15.29
CA GLU A 275 21.32 13.11 14.64
C GLU A 275 20.58 14.44 14.55
N LEU A 276 19.29 14.42 14.14
CA LEU A 276 18.44 15.62 14.14
C LEU A 276 18.36 16.25 15.53
N ASN A 277 18.21 15.43 16.58
CA ASN A 277 18.14 15.92 17.95
C ASN A 277 19.49 16.37 18.48
N ALA A 278 20.60 15.72 18.08
CA ALA A 278 21.97 16.10 18.45
C ALA A 278 22.39 17.45 17.86
N ALA A 279 21.85 17.82 16.70
CA ALA A 279 22.02 19.15 16.10
C ALA A 279 21.36 20.26 16.93
N ARG A 280 20.61 19.92 17.97
CA ARG A 280 19.96 20.85 18.93
C ARG A 280 19.18 21.98 18.22
N PRO A 281 18.25 21.66 17.28
CA PRO A 281 17.47 22.71 16.62
C PRO A 281 16.69 23.51 17.65
N GLN A 282 16.60 24.82 17.43
CA GLN A 282 15.97 25.73 18.38
C GLN A 282 14.69 26.36 17.80
N CYS A 283 13.75 26.64 18.68
CA CYS A 283 12.60 27.46 18.35
C CYS A 283 13.05 28.94 18.29
N PRO A 284 12.93 29.64 17.16
CA PRO A 284 13.35 31.05 17.05
C PRO A 284 12.51 32.00 17.87
N VAL A 285 11.36 31.59 18.36
CA VAL A 285 10.43 32.38 19.19
C VAL A 285 10.62 32.08 20.69
N GLY A 286 10.53 30.78 21.04
CA GLY A 286 10.58 30.33 22.43
C GLY A 286 12.02 30.09 22.92
N LEU A 287 13.03 30.15 22.06
CA LEU A 287 14.45 29.86 22.32
C LEU A 287 14.67 28.50 22.99
N SER A 288 13.70 27.60 22.90
CA SER A 288 13.74 26.25 23.45
C SER A 288 14.35 25.27 22.47
N THR A 289 15.12 24.29 22.96
CA THR A 289 15.66 23.21 22.13
C THR A 289 14.54 22.26 21.73
N LEU A 290 14.42 21.99 20.44
CA LEU A 290 13.45 21.10 19.85
C LEU A 290 13.97 19.65 19.83
N ALA A 291 13.07 18.69 19.92
CA ALA A 291 13.42 17.28 19.83
C ALA A 291 12.29 16.49 19.15
N PHE A 292 12.66 15.74 18.11
CA PHE A 292 11.74 14.77 17.51
C PHE A 292 11.42 13.66 18.52
N PRO A 293 10.14 13.32 18.70
CA PRO A 293 9.74 12.22 19.58
C PRO A 293 10.32 10.89 19.11
N SER A 294 10.50 9.94 20.04
CA SER A 294 10.96 8.60 19.71
C SER A 294 10.01 7.91 18.75
N LEU A 295 10.56 7.15 17.79
CA LEU A 295 9.77 6.29 16.93
C LEU A 295 8.95 5.32 17.81
N PRO A 296 7.67 5.11 17.51
CA PRO A 296 6.83 4.25 18.32
C PRO A 296 7.40 2.83 18.32
N ARG A 297 7.88 2.34 19.47
CA ARG A 297 8.24 0.94 19.68
C ARG A 297 6.98 0.12 19.97
N SER A 298 6.92 -1.14 19.51
CA SER A 298 5.80 -2.01 19.81
C SER A 298 5.74 -2.29 21.30
N HIS A 299 4.71 -1.87 21.95
CA HIS A 299 4.33 -1.94 23.38
C HIS A 299 4.58 -0.67 24.18
N SER A 300 3.47 -0.04 24.50
CA SER A 300 3.16 0.70 25.72
C SER A 300 4.25 1.64 26.27
N PHE A 301 4.26 2.88 25.79
CA PHE A 301 4.70 3.96 26.68
C PHE A 301 3.55 4.94 26.87
N PRO A 302 3.25 5.33 28.15
CA PRO A 302 2.33 6.40 28.40
C PRO A 302 2.88 7.66 27.75
N PHE A 303 1.99 8.44 27.13
CA PHE A 303 2.27 9.79 26.64
C PHE A 303 2.92 10.59 27.79
N LEU A 304 4.18 10.98 27.62
CA LEU A 304 4.84 11.90 28.53
C LEU A 304 4.54 13.33 28.04
N PRO A 305 3.76 14.14 28.77
CA PRO A 305 3.43 15.51 28.36
C PRO A 305 4.63 16.40 28.08
N SER A 306 5.77 16.12 28.74
CA SER A 306 7.02 16.88 28.59
C SER A 306 7.70 16.70 27.21
N LEU A 307 7.34 15.68 26.42
CA LEU A 307 7.87 15.49 25.07
C LEU A 307 7.09 16.29 24.03
N GLU A 308 5.81 16.56 24.25
CA GLU A 308 4.99 17.37 23.33
C GLU A 308 5.43 18.84 23.32
N GLU A 309 5.93 19.38 24.43
CA GLU A 309 6.41 20.77 24.52
C GLU A 309 7.66 21.02 23.66
N ARG A 310 8.49 19.98 23.45
CA ARG A 310 9.72 20.08 22.68
C ARG A 310 9.55 19.59 21.22
N GLN A 311 8.40 19.09 20.85
CA GLN A 311 8.15 18.60 19.51
C GLN A 311 8.31 19.74 18.49
N PRO A 312 9.05 19.50 17.37
CA PRO A 312 9.13 20.47 16.29
C PRO A 312 7.78 20.62 15.59
N TRP A 313 7.45 21.85 15.21
CA TRP A 313 6.30 22.24 14.41
C TRP A 313 6.78 23.00 13.19
N VAL A 314 6.06 22.94 12.09
CA VAL A 314 6.42 23.59 10.84
C VAL A 314 5.30 24.45 10.29
N TYR A 315 5.67 25.61 9.75
CA TYR A 315 4.82 26.38 8.84
C TYR A 315 4.95 25.79 7.43
N LEU A 316 3.95 25.02 7.00
CA LEU A 316 4.03 24.27 5.76
C LEU A 316 4.20 25.13 4.49
N THR A 317 3.79 26.40 4.55
CA THR A 317 3.93 27.31 3.41
C THR A 317 5.38 27.77 3.18
N CYS A 318 6.20 27.88 4.24
CA CYS A 318 7.55 28.41 4.15
C CYS A 318 8.65 27.46 4.67
N GLY A 319 8.27 26.36 5.33
CA GLY A 319 9.21 25.36 5.84
C GLY A 319 9.92 25.73 7.14
N HIS A 320 9.72 26.93 7.71
CA HIS A 320 10.36 27.29 8.97
C HIS A 320 9.86 26.45 10.14
N VAL A 321 10.81 25.86 10.88
CA VAL A 321 10.53 24.98 12.01
C VAL A 321 10.60 25.75 13.32
N HIS A 322 9.60 25.53 14.17
CA HIS A 322 9.43 26.19 15.48
C HIS A 322 9.06 25.16 16.55
N GLY A 323 9.02 25.54 17.80
CA GLY A 323 8.31 24.83 18.88
C GLY A 323 6.83 25.18 18.89
N ARG A 324 6.05 24.44 19.65
CA ARG A 324 4.63 24.76 19.84
C ARG A 324 4.46 26.11 20.52
N HIS A 325 3.69 27.00 19.93
CA HIS A 325 3.37 28.32 20.47
C HIS A 325 2.05 28.83 19.89
N ASP A 326 1.42 29.80 20.55
CA ASP A 326 0.16 30.39 20.11
C ASP A 326 0.32 31.69 19.31
N TRP A 327 1.54 32.04 18.98
CA TRP A 327 1.88 33.23 18.24
C TRP A 327 1.36 33.19 16.81
N GLY A 328 0.93 34.32 16.25
CA GLY A 328 0.52 34.42 14.87
C GLY A 328 -0.85 33.80 14.53
N GLN A 329 -1.65 33.47 15.54
CA GLN A 329 -3.03 33.05 15.30
C GLN A 329 -3.80 34.20 14.63
N ARG A 330 -4.42 33.90 13.49
CA ARG A 330 -5.38 34.80 12.85
C ARG A 330 -6.78 34.24 13.06
N PRO A 331 -7.75 35.06 13.51
CA PRO A 331 -9.15 34.63 13.52
C PRO A 331 -9.54 34.26 12.08
N GLU A 332 -10.21 33.12 11.91
CA GLU A 332 -10.79 32.79 10.61
C GLU A 332 -11.71 33.92 10.21
N ARG A 333 -11.38 34.63 9.14
CA ARG A 333 -12.39 35.45 8.46
C ARG A 333 -13.44 34.47 7.97
N GLN A 334 -14.60 34.50 8.56
CA GLN A 334 -15.80 33.93 7.96
C GLN A 334 -15.95 34.61 6.58
N GLU A 335 -15.46 33.95 5.54
CA GLU A 335 -15.83 34.33 4.20
C GLU A 335 -17.34 34.17 4.12
N ALA A 336 -18.02 35.31 4.00
CA ALA A 336 -19.45 35.37 3.84
C ALA A 336 -19.85 34.44 2.69
N ARG A 337 -20.58 33.37 3.04
CA ARG A 337 -21.19 32.47 2.07
C ARG A 337 -22.18 33.24 1.23
N GLY A 338 -21.72 33.70 0.08
CA GLY A 338 -22.58 34.09 -1.04
C GLY A 338 -22.64 32.92 -2.02
N GLY A 339 -23.80 32.33 -2.18
CA GLY A 339 -24.10 31.44 -3.29
C GLY A 339 -24.02 29.94 -2.96
N GLY A 340 -25.19 29.31 -2.96
CA GLY A 340 -25.43 27.91 -2.67
C GLY A 340 -24.71 26.94 -3.62
N GLY A 341 -24.25 25.87 -3.05
CA GLY A 341 -23.66 24.71 -3.68
C GLY A 341 -23.41 23.68 -2.58
N GLU A 342 -24.39 22.81 -2.37
CA GLU A 342 -24.27 21.64 -1.50
C GLU A 342 -23.22 20.71 -2.10
N GLY A 343 -22.04 20.68 -1.47
CA GLY A 343 -20.98 19.71 -1.70
C GLY A 343 -20.56 19.18 -0.36
N GLU A 344 -21.12 18.06 0.05
CA GLU A 344 -20.88 17.38 1.31
C GLU A 344 -19.45 16.80 1.39
N GLY A 345 -18.79 17.14 2.47
CA GLY A 345 -18.10 16.27 3.40
C GLY A 345 -16.84 15.55 2.95
N GLU A 346 -15.67 16.09 3.31
CA GLU A 346 -14.48 15.27 3.55
C GLU A 346 -13.83 15.78 4.85
N GLY A 347 -13.46 14.81 5.72
CA GLY A 347 -12.84 15.04 7.04
C GLY A 347 -11.70 16.06 6.97
N ARG A 348 -12.03 17.31 7.24
CA ARG A 348 -11.10 18.43 7.29
C ARG A 348 -10.33 18.30 8.59
N ILE A 349 -9.07 17.89 8.51
CA ILE A 349 -8.12 18.23 9.58
C ILE A 349 -8.16 19.75 9.69
N SER A 350 -8.74 20.27 10.77
CA SER A 350 -8.77 21.70 11.06
C SER A 350 -7.33 22.16 11.31
N THR A 351 -6.63 22.51 10.23
CA THR A 351 -5.27 23.05 10.32
C THR A 351 -5.37 24.52 10.69
N VAL A 352 -4.97 24.85 11.90
CA VAL A 352 -4.90 26.23 12.35
C VAL A 352 -3.95 26.99 11.45
N ARG A 353 -4.46 27.98 10.70
CA ARG A 353 -3.63 28.87 9.89
C ARG A 353 -2.97 29.91 10.77
N ARG A 354 -1.66 30.07 10.64
CA ARG A 354 -0.88 31.01 11.43
C ARG A 354 0.10 31.79 10.55
N GLU A 355 0.51 32.94 11.03
CA GLU A 355 1.57 33.74 10.40
C GLU A 355 2.93 33.33 10.96
N CYS A 356 3.87 32.97 10.07
CA CYS A 356 5.23 32.62 10.47
C CYS A 356 5.97 33.87 11.02
N PRO A 357 6.52 33.83 12.25
CA PRO A 357 7.20 34.96 12.84
C PRO A 357 8.44 35.41 12.08
N LEU A 358 9.11 34.53 11.33
CA LEU A 358 10.33 34.81 10.60
C LEU A 358 10.10 35.50 9.25
N CYS A 359 9.14 34.98 8.47
CA CYS A 359 8.93 35.45 7.10
C CYS A 359 7.53 36.01 6.84
N ARG A 360 6.64 35.99 7.84
CA ARG A 360 5.25 36.48 7.78
C ARG A 360 4.33 35.74 6.79
N SER A 361 4.80 34.64 6.23
CA SER A 361 3.93 33.78 5.40
C SER A 361 2.83 33.17 6.25
N VAL A 362 1.59 33.18 5.72
CA VAL A 362 0.41 32.62 6.41
C VAL A 362 0.10 31.26 5.85
N GLY A 363 -0.04 30.25 6.72
CA GLY A 363 -0.36 28.89 6.29
C GLY A 363 -0.63 27.92 7.43
N PRO A 364 -0.82 26.65 7.09
CA PRO A 364 -0.98 25.59 8.07
C PRO A 364 0.26 25.48 8.96
N TYR A 365 0.03 25.25 10.25
CA TYR A 365 1.06 25.05 11.26
C TYR A 365 0.81 23.73 11.97
N VAL A 366 1.68 22.76 11.76
CA VAL A 366 1.46 21.36 12.15
C VAL A 366 2.70 20.76 12.84
N PRO A 367 2.51 19.75 13.72
CA PRO A 367 3.61 19.03 14.33
C PRO A 367 4.36 18.18 13.29
N LEU A 368 5.67 18.05 13.48
CA LEU A 368 6.52 17.18 12.68
C LEU A 368 6.67 15.79 13.31
N TRP A 369 6.56 14.78 12.48
CA TRP A 369 6.73 13.37 12.83
C TRP A 369 7.69 12.71 11.86
N LEU A 370 8.73 12.05 12.35
CA LEU A 370 9.57 11.25 11.45
C LEU A 370 8.78 10.02 10.96
N GLY A 371 8.76 9.81 9.65
CA GLY A 371 8.11 8.64 9.07
C GLY A 371 8.72 7.34 9.60
N CYS A 372 7.89 6.41 10.09
CA CYS A 372 8.38 5.22 10.81
C CYS A 372 8.31 3.92 10.00
N GLU A 373 7.85 3.96 8.73
CA GLU A 373 7.77 2.77 7.87
C GLU A 373 8.94 2.73 6.87
N PRO A 374 9.98 1.92 7.14
CA PRO A 374 11.18 1.87 6.30
C PRO A 374 10.89 1.48 4.84
N ALA A 375 9.93 0.62 4.61
CA ALA A 375 9.66 0.08 3.28
C ALA A 375 9.16 1.12 2.28
N VAL A 376 8.59 2.25 2.74
CA VAL A 376 8.11 3.32 1.85
C VAL A 376 9.20 4.32 1.46
N TYR A 377 10.37 4.24 2.08
CA TYR A 377 11.50 5.09 1.71
C TYR A 377 12.11 4.64 0.38
N VAL A 378 12.32 5.59 -0.49
CA VAL A 378 13.00 5.41 -1.78
C VAL A 378 14.51 5.37 -1.61
N ASP A 379 15.00 6.11 -0.61
CA ASP A 379 16.42 6.19 -0.26
C ASP A 379 16.63 6.31 1.26
N ALA A 380 17.89 6.30 1.68
CA ALA A 380 18.29 6.50 3.07
C ALA A 380 18.77 7.95 3.35
N GLY A 381 18.34 8.92 2.54
CA GLY A 381 18.73 10.31 2.65
C GLY A 381 18.26 11.00 3.94
N ALA A 382 18.86 12.14 4.26
CA ALA A 382 18.51 12.91 5.45
C ALA A 382 17.03 13.35 5.42
N PRO A 383 16.31 13.28 6.55
CA PRO A 383 14.89 13.63 6.64
C PRO A 383 14.69 15.15 6.76
N THR A 384 14.80 15.84 5.64
CA THR A 384 14.74 17.29 5.52
C THR A 384 13.51 17.84 4.83
N TYR A 385 12.54 16.97 4.50
CA TYR A 385 11.28 17.35 3.85
C TYR A 385 10.09 16.82 4.63
N ALA A 386 8.98 17.57 4.62
CA ALA A 386 7.73 17.17 5.24
C ALA A 386 6.59 17.16 4.23
N PHE A 387 5.67 16.20 4.37
CA PHE A 387 4.44 16.14 3.58
C PHE A 387 3.40 17.17 4.02
N VAL A 388 2.72 17.76 3.05
CA VAL A 388 1.63 18.73 3.25
C VAL A 388 0.28 18.02 3.00
N PRO A 389 -0.66 17.99 3.95
CA PRO A 389 -0.74 18.80 5.19
C PRO A 389 -0.32 18.10 6.48
N CYS A 390 0.16 16.87 6.46
CA CYS A 390 0.23 16.03 7.65
C CYS A 390 1.52 16.19 8.50
N GLY A 391 2.59 16.79 7.95
CA GLY A 391 3.85 17.03 8.69
C GLY A 391 4.75 15.79 8.85
N HIS A 392 4.50 14.67 8.16
CA HIS A 392 5.41 13.54 8.18
C HIS A 392 6.70 13.85 7.44
N VAL A 393 7.83 13.57 8.09
CA VAL A 393 9.18 13.93 7.63
C VAL A 393 9.87 12.73 7.03
N CYS A 394 10.54 12.96 5.89
CA CYS A 394 11.36 11.97 5.19
C CYS A 394 12.43 12.65 4.34
N SER A 395 13.17 11.86 3.55
CA SER A 395 14.14 12.39 2.58
C SER A 395 13.46 13.15 1.44
N GLU A 396 14.24 13.98 0.75
CA GLU A 396 13.76 14.73 -0.42
C GLU A 396 13.21 13.82 -1.51
N ARG A 397 13.95 12.76 -1.88
CA ARG A 397 13.54 11.84 -2.92
C ARG A 397 12.25 11.11 -2.56
N THR A 398 12.15 10.66 -1.31
CA THR A 398 10.93 10.00 -0.82
C THR A 398 9.72 10.96 -0.85
N ALA A 399 9.90 12.21 -0.41
CA ALA A 399 8.82 13.19 -0.41
C ALA A 399 8.33 13.51 -1.84
N LYS A 400 9.25 13.74 -2.77
CA LYS A 400 8.92 14.04 -4.17
C LYS A 400 8.26 12.84 -4.86
N TYR A 401 8.83 11.63 -4.70
CA TYR A 401 8.28 10.41 -5.31
C TYR A 401 6.80 10.19 -4.93
N TRP A 402 6.47 10.24 -3.65
CA TRP A 402 5.10 10.01 -3.20
C TRP A 402 4.16 11.17 -3.50
N ALA A 403 4.65 12.41 -3.56
CA ALA A 403 3.83 13.54 -3.96
C ALA A 403 3.45 13.50 -5.44
N ASP A 404 4.28 12.85 -6.27
CA ASP A 404 4.02 12.68 -7.70
C ASP A 404 3.30 11.34 -8.01
N THR A 405 3.15 10.44 -7.02
CA THR A 405 2.55 9.12 -7.21
C THR A 405 1.06 9.14 -6.86
N PRO A 406 0.15 9.13 -7.85
CA PRO A 406 -1.28 9.11 -7.59
C PRO A 406 -1.71 7.70 -7.18
N LEU A 407 -2.22 7.55 -5.96
CA LEU A 407 -2.79 6.30 -5.47
C LEU A 407 -4.30 6.24 -5.74
N PRO A 408 -4.84 5.05 -6.09
CA PRO A 408 -6.27 4.88 -6.25
C PRO A 408 -7.03 5.20 -4.95
N HIS A 409 -8.13 5.91 -5.09
CA HIS A 409 -9.02 6.25 -4.00
C HIS A 409 -10.47 6.01 -4.40
N GLY A 410 -11.16 5.15 -3.68
CA GLY A 410 -12.48 4.70 -4.09
C GLY A 410 -12.45 3.98 -5.43
N THR A 411 -13.48 4.21 -6.26
CA THR A 411 -13.65 3.50 -7.53
C THR A 411 -13.13 4.26 -8.76
N HIS A 412 -12.89 5.56 -8.66
CA HIS A 412 -12.61 6.39 -9.85
C HIS A 412 -11.54 7.46 -9.66
N ALA A 413 -11.17 7.79 -8.42
CA ALA A 413 -10.24 8.87 -8.17
C ALA A 413 -8.80 8.35 -8.00
N PHE A 414 -7.85 9.19 -8.40
CA PHE A 414 -6.43 8.99 -8.15
C PHE A 414 -5.87 10.27 -7.54
N ARG A 415 -5.21 10.14 -6.40
CA ARG A 415 -4.60 11.30 -5.73
C ARG A 415 -3.33 10.91 -4.98
N PRO A 416 -2.32 11.78 -4.94
CA PRO A 416 -1.17 11.56 -4.07
C PRO A 416 -1.60 11.55 -2.59
N THR A 417 -1.02 10.64 -1.83
CA THR A 417 -1.27 10.54 -0.39
C THR A 417 0.04 10.34 0.36
N CYS A 418 0.08 10.80 1.60
CA CYS A 418 1.22 10.54 2.47
C CYS A 418 1.35 9.03 2.71
N PRO A 419 2.49 8.40 2.37
CA PRO A 419 2.66 6.97 2.52
C PRO A 419 2.74 6.52 3.98
N PHE A 420 2.84 7.44 4.94
CA PHE A 420 2.89 7.15 6.38
C PHE A 420 1.52 7.17 7.07
N CYS A 421 0.61 8.07 6.67
CA CYS A 421 -0.70 8.20 7.32
C CYS A 421 -1.88 8.22 6.36
N SER A 422 -1.64 8.05 5.06
CA SER A 422 -2.66 8.08 4.00
C SER A 422 -3.43 9.41 3.86
N ALA A 423 -2.99 10.47 4.53
CA ALA A 423 -3.59 11.79 4.34
C ALA A 423 -3.39 12.24 2.89
N PRO A 424 -4.46 12.74 2.22
CA PRO A 424 -4.33 13.31 0.89
C PRO A 424 -3.32 14.46 0.89
N LEU A 425 -2.42 14.47 -0.09
CA LEU A 425 -1.44 15.54 -0.22
C LEU A 425 -2.04 16.75 -0.92
N SER A 426 -1.54 17.94 -0.56
CA SER A 426 -1.96 19.17 -1.17
C SER A 426 -1.46 19.23 -2.62
N SER A 427 -2.32 19.64 -3.54
CA SER A 427 -1.92 19.90 -4.94
C SER A 427 -1.31 21.29 -5.12
N THR A 428 -1.47 22.20 -4.16
CA THR A 428 -1.00 23.58 -4.24
C THR A 428 -0.32 24.05 -2.94
N PRO A 429 0.90 24.61 -3.01
CA PRO A 429 1.76 24.72 -4.20
C PRO A 429 2.36 23.36 -4.62
N GLN A 430 2.56 22.44 -3.67
CA GLN A 430 3.06 21.07 -3.87
C GLN A 430 2.84 20.23 -2.61
N GLY A 431 2.82 18.92 -2.75
CA GLY A 431 2.50 17.99 -1.66
C GLY A 431 3.57 17.86 -0.56
N TRP A 432 4.64 18.68 -0.62
CA TRP A 432 5.76 18.64 0.32
C TRP A 432 6.33 20.03 0.56
N THR A 433 7.10 20.18 1.64
CA THR A 433 7.87 21.39 1.96
C THR A 433 9.25 21.01 2.47
N ARG A 434 10.27 21.82 2.12
CA ARG A 434 11.60 21.68 2.70
C ARG A 434 11.64 22.30 4.10
N LEU A 435 12.24 21.59 5.06
CA LEU A 435 12.38 22.06 6.43
C LEU A 435 13.57 23.00 6.58
N ILE A 436 13.34 24.10 7.29
CA ILE A 436 14.36 25.11 7.61
C ILE A 436 14.44 25.19 9.13
N PHE A 437 15.49 24.58 9.68
CA PHE A 437 15.78 24.61 11.11
C PHE A 437 16.64 25.83 11.47
N GLN A 438 16.35 26.41 12.63
CA GLN A 438 17.24 27.35 13.26
C GLN A 438 18.30 26.57 14.04
N GLY A 439 19.57 26.86 13.80
CA GLY A 439 20.68 26.30 14.56
C GLY A 439 20.74 26.86 16.00
N PRO A 440 21.59 26.30 16.85
CA PRO A 440 21.82 26.85 18.19
C PRO A 440 22.28 28.32 18.08
N ILE A 441 21.77 29.15 18.96
CA ILE A 441 22.23 30.54 19.14
C ILE A 441 23.42 30.42 20.06
N ASP A 442 24.63 30.78 19.57
CA ASP A 442 25.85 30.85 20.34
C ASP A 442 25.80 32.01 21.36
#